data_c84ae7be3d51a19d131497ade8fec597
#
_entry.id   c84ae7be3d51a19d131497ade8fec597
#
_cell.length_a   1.000
_cell.length_b   1.000
_cell.length_c   1.000
_cell.angle_alpha   90.00
_cell.angle_beta   90.00
_cell.angle_gamma   90.00
#
_symmetry.space_group_name_H-M   'P 1'
#
loop_
_entity.id
_entity.type
_entity.pdbx_description
1 polymer ?
#
loop_
_entity_poly.entity_id
_entity_poly.type
_entity_poly.pdbx_seq_one_letter_code
_entity_poly.pdbx_strand_id
1 'polypeptide(L)'
;MMGMMALPGSHDIVRHVLPNGIVILVRENPEVASVVVQGVLDAGTLYDGPGQEGLASFVATMLLRGTQTRDFQAIHESLEGSGAALGLSAGLHYTGFSGRSLAEDLPLLVELLADAVRRPAFPDEQIERLRGQFVTALKIQEQDTRYVAGRMF
;
A
#
# COMPACT_ATOMS: atom_id res chain seq x y z
N MET A 1 21.18 -10.09 -34.62
CA MET A 1 19.84 -10.70 -34.75
C MET A 1 19.13 -10.39 -33.45
N MET A 2 18.41 -9.26 -33.39
CA MET A 2 17.65 -8.84 -32.18
C MET A 2 16.46 -9.81 -32.08
N GLY A 3 16.48 -10.71 -31.08
CA GLY A 3 15.34 -11.53 -30.77
C GLY A 3 14.16 -10.62 -30.43
N MET A 4 13.05 -10.76 -31.18
CA MET A 4 11.78 -10.15 -30.82
C MET A 4 11.43 -10.64 -29.42
N MET A 5 11.54 -9.76 -28.41
CA MET A 5 10.99 -10.05 -27.07
C MET A 5 9.49 -10.29 -27.26
N ALA A 6 9.06 -11.50 -26.99
CA ALA A 6 7.64 -11.82 -27.00
C ALA A 6 6.94 -10.94 -25.96
N LEU A 7 5.84 -10.30 -26.34
CA LEU A 7 5.02 -9.52 -25.39
C LEU A 7 4.52 -10.46 -24.29
N PRO A 8 4.50 -9.99 -23.03
CA PRO A 8 3.97 -10.75 -21.91
C PRO A 8 2.53 -11.20 -22.18
N GLY A 9 2.27 -12.48 -21.91
CA GLY A 9 0.95 -13.07 -22.08
C GLY A 9 0.47 -13.82 -20.84
N SER A 10 -0.77 -14.30 -20.87
CA SER A 10 -1.34 -15.07 -19.75
C SER A 10 -0.60 -16.37 -19.46
N HIS A 11 0.13 -16.90 -20.43
CA HIS A 11 0.95 -18.11 -20.30
C HIS A 11 2.23 -17.93 -19.47
N ASP A 12 2.65 -16.66 -19.26
CA ASP A 12 3.83 -16.31 -18.45
C ASP A 12 3.45 -16.09 -16.98
N ILE A 13 2.17 -16.25 -16.61
CA ILE A 13 1.66 -15.98 -15.27
C ILE A 13 1.33 -17.31 -14.58
N VAL A 14 2.01 -17.56 -13.47
CA VAL A 14 1.67 -18.66 -12.56
C VAL A 14 0.63 -18.17 -11.57
N ARG A 15 -0.50 -18.88 -11.47
CA ARG A 15 -1.56 -18.60 -10.50
C ARG A 15 -1.54 -19.67 -9.40
N HIS A 16 -1.44 -19.22 -8.16
CA HIS A 16 -1.53 -20.06 -6.98
C HIS A 16 -2.63 -19.55 -6.03
N VAL A 17 -3.36 -20.46 -5.38
CA VAL A 17 -4.37 -20.13 -4.36
C VAL A 17 -3.94 -20.76 -3.06
N LEU A 18 -3.75 -19.94 -2.04
CA LEU A 18 -3.41 -20.42 -0.70
C LEU A 18 -4.65 -21.02 -0.02
N PRO A 19 -4.46 -21.90 1.01
CA PRO A 19 -5.58 -22.51 1.74
C PRO A 19 -6.55 -21.51 2.38
N ASN A 20 -6.07 -20.29 2.67
CA ASN A 20 -6.88 -19.19 3.22
C ASN A 20 -7.61 -18.34 2.16
N GLY A 21 -7.54 -18.74 0.88
CA GLY A 21 -8.21 -18.06 -0.22
C GLY A 21 -7.40 -16.93 -0.88
N ILE A 22 -6.22 -16.58 -0.39
CA ILE A 22 -5.37 -15.58 -1.06
C ILE A 22 -4.94 -16.11 -2.42
N VAL A 23 -5.17 -15.31 -3.45
CA VAL A 23 -4.74 -15.58 -4.83
C VAL A 23 -3.42 -14.86 -5.08
N ILE A 24 -2.41 -15.61 -5.50
CA ILE A 24 -1.10 -15.10 -5.88
C ILE A 24 -0.91 -15.29 -7.38
N LEU A 25 -0.55 -14.22 -8.07
CA LEU A 25 -0.18 -14.22 -9.46
C LEU A 25 1.30 -13.85 -9.57
N VAL A 26 2.12 -14.71 -10.14
CA VAL A 26 3.56 -14.51 -10.28
C VAL A 26 3.93 -14.52 -11.75
N ARG A 27 4.67 -13.51 -12.17
CA ARG A 27 5.37 -13.47 -13.43
C ARG A 27 6.85 -13.31 -13.19
N GLU A 28 7.65 -14.23 -13.68
CA GLU A 28 9.10 -14.16 -13.59
C GLU A 28 9.68 -13.28 -14.69
N ASN A 29 10.67 -12.46 -14.31
CA ASN A 29 11.51 -11.71 -15.24
C ASN A 29 12.98 -11.82 -14.80
N PRO A 30 13.73 -12.81 -15.30
CA PRO A 30 15.10 -13.08 -14.86
C PRO A 30 16.11 -12.01 -15.30
N GLU A 31 15.72 -11.07 -16.15
CA GLU A 31 16.61 -10.01 -16.64
C GLU A 31 16.72 -8.83 -15.65
N VAL A 32 15.86 -8.78 -14.62
CA VAL A 32 15.84 -7.70 -13.61
C VAL A 32 15.98 -8.28 -12.20
N ALA A 33 16.88 -7.67 -11.42
CA ALA A 33 17.09 -8.06 -10.03
C ALA A 33 16.02 -7.51 -9.05
N SER A 34 15.08 -6.71 -9.52
CA SER A 34 14.03 -6.12 -8.68
C SER A 34 12.71 -6.87 -8.79
N VAL A 35 11.98 -6.89 -7.67
CA VAL A 35 10.63 -7.46 -7.58
C VAL A 35 9.62 -6.35 -7.25
N VAL A 36 8.47 -6.39 -7.92
CA VAL A 36 7.32 -5.55 -7.60
C VAL A 36 6.22 -6.46 -7.05
N VAL A 37 5.69 -6.09 -5.88
CA VAL A 37 4.57 -6.76 -5.22
C VAL A 37 3.40 -5.80 -5.19
N GLN A 38 2.25 -6.20 -5.72
CA GLN A 38 1.03 -5.42 -5.70
C GLN A 38 -0.14 -6.31 -5.31
N GLY A 39 -1.13 -5.74 -4.65
CA GLY A 39 -2.34 -6.47 -4.33
C GLY A 39 -3.41 -5.56 -3.77
N VAL A 40 -4.54 -6.18 -3.44
CA VAL A 40 -5.72 -5.49 -2.91
C VAL A 40 -6.27 -6.23 -1.69
N LEU A 41 -6.81 -5.46 -0.77
CA LEU A 41 -7.58 -5.91 0.38
C LEU A 41 -9.02 -5.44 0.17
N ASP A 42 -9.99 -6.29 0.45
CA ASP A 42 -11.41 -5.97 0.33
C ASP A 42 -11.85 -5.06 1.50
N ALA A 43 -11.38 -3.82 1.45
CA ALA A 43 -11.63 -2.78 2.45
C ALA A 43 -11.41 -1.42 1.78
N GLY A 44 -12.46 -0.74 1.40
CA GLY A 44 -12.41 0.56 0.74
C GLY A 44 -13.33 1.59 1.41
N THR A 45 -13.36 2.81 0.88
CA THR A 45 -14.14 3.92 1.44
C THR A 45 -15.66 3.69 1.37
N LEU A 46 -16.15 2.74 0.58
CA LEU A 46 -17.55 2.32 0.62
C LEU A 46 -17.98 1.68 1.95
N TYR A 47 -17.01 1.19 2.73
CA TYR A 47 -17.25 0.62 4.06
C TYR A 47 -17.21 1.67 5.17
N ASP A 48 -16.87 2.93 4.85
CA ASP A 48 -16.93 4.03 5.80
C ASP A 48 -18.41 4.27 6.20
N GLY A 49 -18.69 4.28 7.50
CA GLY A 49 -20.03 4.57 8.00
C GLY A 49 -20.37 6.05 7.92
N PRO A 50 -21.64 6.42 8.09
CA PRO A 50 -22.04 7.82 8.17
C PRO A 50 -21.28 8.56 9.28
N GLY A 51 -20.65 9.70 8.93
CA GLY A 51 -19.79 10.48 9.85
C GLY A 51 -18.39 9.92 10.01
N GLN A 52 -18.00 8.91 9.23
CA GLN A 52 -16.67 8.30 9.21
C GLN A 52 -15.99 8.43 7.85
N GLU A 53 -16.43 9.38 7.04
CA GLU A 53 -15.89 9.60 5.69
C GLU A 53 -14.39 9.84 5.73
N GLY A 54 -13.65 9.02 5.01
CA GLY A 54 -12.18 9.04 4.96
C GLY A 54 -11.49 8.11 5.96
N LEU A 55 -12.26 7.34 6.77
CA LEU A 55 -11.70 6.39 7.74
C LEU A 55 -10.79 5.36 7.05
N ALA A 56 -11.24 4.76 5.95
CA ALA A 56 -10.44 3.78 5.21
C ALA A 56 -9.11 4.39 4.72
N SER A 57 -9.13 5.63 4.22
CA SER A 57 -7.92 6.34 3.79
C SER A 57 -6.97 6.64 4.96
N PHE A 58 -7.53 7.03 6.09
CA PHE A 58 -6.76 7.27 7.31
C PHE A 58 -6.11 5.98 7.80
N VAL A 59 -6.88 4.89 7.90
CA VAL A 59 -6.41 3.58 8.33
C VAL A 59 -5.31 3.07 7.39
N ALA A 60 -5.52 3.10 6.07
CA ALA A 60 -4.52 2.66 5.10
C ALA A 60 -3.17 3.39 5.28
N THR A 61 -3.21 4.70 5.56
CA THR A 61 -1.99 5.49 5.84
C THR A 61 -1.38 5.15 7.20
N MET A 62 -2.20 4.77 8.19
CA MET A 62 -1.74 4.41 9.53
C MET A 62 -1.05 3.05 9.59
N LEU A 63 -1.34 2.11 8.66
CA LEU A 63 -0.80 0.75 8.69
C LEU A 63 0.74 0.69 8.69
N LEU A 64 1.42 1.67 8.08
CA LEU A 64 2.88 1.78 8.08
C LEU A 64 3.43 2.75 9.15
N ARG A 65 2.59 3.19 10.09
CA ARG A 65 3.02 4.12 11.16
C ARG A 65 3.30 3.43 12.50
N GLY A 66 3.31 2.11 12.52
CA GLY A 66 3.67 1.29 13.66
C GLY A 66 2.89 -0.01 13.69
N THR A 67 3.59 -1.06 14.04
CA THR A 67 3.07 -2.41 14.28
C THR A 67 3.35 -2.83 15.73
N GLN A 68 2.87 -4.00 16.13
CA GLN A 68 3.18 -4.53 17.47
C GLN A 68 4.66 -4.87 17.66
N THR A 69 5.42 -5.01 16.58
CA THR A 69 6.84 -5.43 16.61
C THR A 69 7.81 -4.32 16.18
N ARG A 70 7.32 -3.29 15.47
CA ARG A 70 8.15 -2.21 14.93
C ARG A 70 7.43 -0.87 15.08
N ASP A 71 8.13 0.14 15.55
CA ASP A 71 7.64 1.52 15.51
C ASP A 71 7.76 2.13 14.10
N PHE A 72 7.29 3.36 13.95
CA PHE A 72 7.33 4.10 12.69
C PHE A 72 8.76 4.22 12.13
N GLN A 73 9.73 4.53 12.99
CA GLN A 73 11.11 4.74 12.59
C GLN A 73 11.74 3.43 12.11
N ALA A 74 11.58 2.34 12.86
CA ALA A 74 12.11 1.03 12.52
C ALA A 74 11.56 0.48 11.18
N ILE A 75 10.28 0.74 10.87
CA ILE A 75 9.69 0.38 9.57
C ILE A 75 10.39 1.13 8.44
N HIS A 76 10.57 2.45 8.58
CA HIS A 76 11.19 3.28 7.55
C HIS A 76 12.68 2.99 7.38
N GLU A 77 13.42 2.82 8.48
CA GLU A 77 14.83 2.42 8.44
C GLU A 77 15.02 1.05 7.76
N SER A 78 14.13 0.09 7.99
CA SER A 78 14.18 -1.21 7.32
C SER A 78 13.95 -1.09 5.81
N LEU A 79 13.01 -0.25 5.37
CA LEU A 79 12.75 -0.01 3.96
C LEU A 79 13.89 0.76 3.29
N GLU A 80 14.37 1.84 3.92
CA GLU A 80 15.46 2.66 3.39
C GLU A 80 16.78 1.88 3.32
N GLY A 81 17.09 1.10 4.36
CA GLY A 81 18.30 0.30 4.44
C GLY A 81 18.41 -0.78 3.35
N SER A 82 17.29 -1.30 2.87
CA SER A 82 17.20 -2.25 1.76
C SER A 82 16.89 -1.58 0.40
N GLY A 83 16.75 -0.26 0.34
CA GLY A 83 16.31 0.44 -0.87
C GLY A 83 14.90 0.01 -1.33
N ALA A 84 14.12 -0.59 -0.44
CA ALA A 84 12.75 -1.02 -0.70
C ALA A 84 11.76 0.13 -0.52
N ALA A 85 10.59 -0.01 -1.14
CA ALA A 85 9.46 0.88 -0.93
C ALA A 85 8.21 0.05 -0.70
N LEU A 86 7.34 0.53 0.19
CA LEU A 86 6.04 -0.07 0.48
C LEU A 86 5.04 1.05 0.75
N GLY A 87 3.85 0.93 0.18
CA GLY A 87 2.76 1.87 0.38
C GLY A 87 1.40 1.19 0.36
N LEU A 88 0.46 1.74 1.12
CA LEU A 88 -0.95 1.34 1.09
C LEU A 88 -1.82 2.58 0.86
N SER A 89 -2.89 2.41 0.10
CA SER A 89 -3.86 3.48 -0.16
C SER A 89 -5.27 2.91 -0.32
N ALA A 90 -6.26 3.56 0.30
CA ALA A 90 -7.65 3.18 0.13
C ALA A 90 -8.22 3.76 -1.16
N GLY A 91 -8.87 2.91 -1.93
CA GLY A 91 -9.76 3.28 -3.03
C GLY A 91 -11.22 3.16 -2.62
N LEU A 92 -12.12 3.24 -3.59
CA LEU A 92 -13.57 3.16 -3.33
C LEU A 92 -13.98 1.77 -2.80
N HIS A 93 -13.56 0.69 -3.46
CA HIS A 93 -13.96 -0.69 -3.14
C HIS A 93 -12.92 -1.46 -2.34
N TYR A 94 -11.65 -1.12 -2.45
CA TYR A 94 -10.55 -1.87 -1.84
C TYR A 94 -9.38 -0.96 -1.46
N THR A 95 -8.59 -1.41 -0.51
CA THR A 95 -7.28 -0.83 -0.20
C THR A 95 -6.21 -1.56 -1.00
N GLY A 96 -5.52 -0.82 -1.86
CA GLY A 96 -4.38 -1.31 -2.60
C GLY A 96 -3.09 -1.23 -1.78
N PHE A 97 -2.20 -2.18 -2.01
CA PHE A 97 -0.81 -2.06 -1.59
C PHE A 97 0.13 -2.22 -2.78
N SER A 98 1.26 -1.54 -2.72
CA SER A 98 2.33 -1.64 -3.71
C SER A 98 3.67 -1.57 -3.00
N GLY A 99 4.55 -2.49 -3.33
CA GLY A 99 5.91 -2.52 -2.84
C GLY A 99 6.90 -2.92 -3.92
N ARG A 100 8.15 -2.53 -3.74
CA ARG A 100 9.27 -2.95 -4.58
C ARG A 100 10.51 -3.15 -3.74
N SER A 101 11.34 -4.11 -4.11
CA SER A 101 12.63 -4.37 -3.49
C SER A 101 13.58 -5.06 -4.49
N LEU A 102 14.81 -5.29 -4.08
CA LEU A 102 15.62 -6.32 -4.72
C LEU A 102 15.04 -7.70 -4.42
N ALA A 103 15.34 -8.69 -5.25
CA ALA A 103 14.85 -10.06 -5.07
C ALA A 103 15.30 -10.68 -3.75
N GLU A 104 16.51 -10.36 -3.29
CA GLU A 104 17.07 -10.80 -2.00
C GLU A 104 16.34 -10.19 -0.80
N ASP A 105 15.76 -8.99 -0.94
CA ASP A 105 15.01 -8.28 0.11
C ASP A 105 13.49 -8.53 0.06
N LEU A 106 13.00 -9.33 -0.89
CA LEU A 106 11.58 -9.69 -0.97
C LEU A 106 11.03 -10.28 0.34
N PRO A 107 11.74 -11.16 1.07
CA PRO A 107 11.25 -11.66 2.34
C PRO A 107 10.99 -10.56 3.36
N LEU A 108 11.88 -9.57 3.49
CA LEU A 108 11.70 -8.40 4.37
C LEU A 108 10.48 -7.57 3.95
N LEU A 109 10.32 -7.29 2.66
CA LEU A 109 9.19 -6.53 2.15
C LEU A 109 7.85 -7.20 2.47
N VAL A 110 7.77 -8.53 2.27
CA VAL A 110 6.56 -9.32 2.57
C VAL A 110 6.31 -9.40 4.08
N GLU A 111 7.35 -9.52 4.89
CA GLU A 111 7.24 -9.50 6.35
C GLU A 111 6.67 -8.17 6.85
N LEU A 112 7.20 -7.03 6.38
CA LEU A 112 6.72 -5.70 6.75
C LEU A 112 5.27 -5.48 6.34
N LEU A 113 4.88 -5.90 5.13
CA LEU A 113 3.49 -5.84 4.67
C LEU A 113 2.57 -6.69 5.55
N ALA A 114 2.97 -7.94 5.82
CA ALA A 114 2.18 -8.86 6.65
C ALA A 114 2.02 -8.33 8.08
N ASP A 115 3.07 -7.77 8.66
CA ASP A 115 3.05 -7.18 9.99
C ASP A 115 2.13 -5.95 10.05
N ALA A 116 2.25 -5.05 9.07
CA ALA A 116 1.41 -3.86 8.95
C ALA A 116 -0.10 -4.21 8.85
N VAL A 117 -0.45 -5.22 8.05
CA VAL A 117 -1.86 -5.60 7.84
C VAL A 117 -2.43 -6.43 8.99
N ARG A 118 -1.63 -7.32 9.59
CA ARG A 118 -2.12 -8.27 10.59
C ARG A 118 -1.97 -7.80 12.03
N ARG A 119 -1.01 -6.94 12.30
CA ARG A 119 -0.64 -6.51 13.67
C ARG A 119 -0.36 -5.02 13.76
N PRO A 120 -1.23 -4.14 13.20
CA PRO A 120 -1.05 -2.70 13.36
C PRO A 120 -1.17 -2.30 14.83
N ALA A 121 -0.39 -1.31 15.27
CA ALA A 121 -0.40 -0.82 16.65
C ALA A 121 -1.23 0.46 16.83
N PHE A 122 -1.37 1.27 15.78
CA PHE A 122 -2.06 2.56 15.81
C PHE A 122 -1.64 3.47 16.97
N PRO A 123 -0.34 3.83 17.10
CA PRO A 123 0.13 4.64 18.22
C PRO A 123 -0.57 6.02 18.26
N ASP A 124 -1.00 6.46 19.43
CA ASP A 124 -1.74 7.73 19.62
C ASP A 124 -0.99 8.93 19.04
N GLU A 125 0.33 9.00 19.25
CA GLU A 125 1.18 10.05 18.69
C GLU A 125 1.11 10.09 17.16
N GLN A 126 1.15 8.94 16.51
CA GLN A 126 1.08 8.85 15.05
C GLN A 126 -0.32 9.17 14.53
N ILE A 127 -1.37 8.82 15.28
CA ILE A 127 -2.75 9.19 14.98
C ILE A 127 -2.89 10.72 14.99
N GLU A 128 -2.45 11.40 16.06
CA GLU A 128 -2.57 12.85 16.16
C GLU A 128 -1.71 13.57 15.10
N ARG A 129 -0.51 13.07 14.85
CA ARG A 129 0.36 13.60 13.78
C ARG A 129 -0.30 13.48 12.39
N LEU A 130 -0.86 12.31 12.07
CA LEU A 130 -1.55 12.11 10.80
C LEU A 130 -2.82 12.94 10.70
N ARG A 131 -3.60 13.05 11.78
CA ARG A 131 -4.79 13.91 11.86
C ARG A 131 -4.45 15.36 11.50
N GLY A 132 -3.39 15.91 12.08
CA GLY A 132 -2.90 17.24 11.74
C GLY A 132 -2.55 17.40 10.26
N GLN A 133 -1.90 16.39 9.67
CA GLN A 133 -1.57 16.38 8.24
C GLN A 133 -2.82 16.37 7.35
N PHE A 134 -3.82 15.51 7.67
CA PHE A 134 -5.07 15.43 6.93
C PHE A 134 -5.88 16.72 7.01
N VAL A 135 -6.02 17.31 8.22
CA VAL A 135 -6.71 18.60 8.39
C VAL A 135 -6.03 19.71 7.60
N THR A 136 -4.70 19.74 7.58
CA THR A 136 -3.94 20.72 6.80
C THR A 136 -4.16 20.52 5.30
N ALA A 137 -4.10 19.27 4.83
CA ALA A 137 -4.35 18.95 3.43
C ALA A 137 -5.77 19.34 2.98
N LEU A 138 -6.79 19.08 3.80
CA LEU A 138 -8.18 19.46 3.52
C LEU A 138 -8.32 20.98 3.45
N LYS A 139 -7.72 21.74 4.37
CA LYS A 139 -7.73 23.21 4.32
C LYS A 139 -7.10 23.78 3.07
N ILE A 140 -6.02 23.16 2.58
CA ILE A 140 -5.37 23.57 1.32
C ILE A 140 -6.30 23.26 0.14
N GLN A 141 -6.96 22.09 0.12
CA GLN A 141 -7.91 21.72 -0.93
C GLN A 141 -9.14 22.64 -0.98
N GLU A 142 -9.64 23.09 0.17
CA GLU A 142 -10.74 24.05 0.25
C GLU A 142 -10.40 25.44 -0.34
N GLN A 143 -9.11 25.79 -0.41
CA GLN A 143 -8.62 27.01 -1.04
C GLN A 143 -8.40 26.87 -2.55
N ASP A 144 -8.38 25.64 -3.08
CA ASP A 144 -8.25 25.38 -4.51
C ASP A 144 -9.61 25.53 -5.20
N THR A 145 -9.78 26.61 -5.95
CA THR A 145 -11.03 26.92 -6.68
C THR A 145 -11.41 25.83 -7.69
N ARG A 146 -10.44 25.12 -8.25
CA ARG A 146 -10.66 24.02 -9.20
C ARG A 146 -11.25 22.79 -8.48
N TYR A 147 -10.72 22.49 -7.30
CA TYR A 147 -11.24 21.41 -6.44
C TYR A 147 -12.67 21.71 -5.96
N VAL A 148 -12.91 22.93 -5.49
CA VAL A 148 -14.25 23.36 -5.03
C VAL A 148 -15.27 23.33 -6.18
N ALA A 149 -14.89 23.81 -7.37
CA ALA A 149 -15.76 23.75 -8.54
C ALA A 149 -16.12 22.30 -8.93
N GLY A 150 -15.15 21.37 -8.91
CA GLY A 150 -15.37 19.96 -9.24
C GLY A 150 -16.28 19.19 -8.24
N ARG A 151 -16.49 19.73 -7.03
CA ARG A 151 -17.45 19.16 -6.05
C ARG A 151 -18.88 19.66 -6.22
N MET A 152 -19.09 20.76 -6.95
CA MET A 152 -20.40 21.37 -7.15
C MET A 152 -21.11 20.86 -8.41
N PHE A 153 -20.37 20.16 -9.29
CA PHE A 153 -20.87 19.56 -10.52
C PHE A 153 -20.65 18.04 -10.51
#